data_3fcc9f266a6ff46f96e1caf6151b4056
#
_entry.id   3fcc9f266a6ff46f96e1caf6151b4056
#
_cell.length_a   1.000
_cell.length_b   1.000
_cell.length_c   1.000
_cell.angle_alpha   90.00
_cell.angle_beta   90.00
_cell.angle_gamma   90.00
#
_symmetry.space_group_name_H-M   'P 1'
#
loop_
_entity.id
_entity.type
_entity.pdbx_description
1 polymer ?
#
loop_
_entity_poly.entity_id
_entity_poly.type
_entity_poly.pdbx_seq_one_letter_code
_entity_poly.pdbx_strand_id
1 'polypeptide(L)'
;MSMAYHDRRMPSELRRADYHVSSNIGRTIHACRQSVIDARACLDWLESQGYRRLGILGTSLGSCVAFIAAAHDERVRAGVFNHVSTYFGDVVWTGLSTRHVREGFGEAVTQDDLRRYWAVISPATYMDRLIGRDLRSLLIWARYDTTFLPEFSRQVVEAFRARNIPHEVLTLPCAHYTTGQWPFNIIDGLAMCRFLYKKL
;
A
#
# COMPACT_ATOMS: atom_id res chain seq x y z
N MET A 1 -0.61 -8.14 10.52
CA MET A 1 -1.78 -7.61 11.25
C MET A 1 -2.99 -7.51 10.32
N SER A 2 -4.22 -7.63 10.82
CA SER A 2 -5.44 -7.32 10.06
C SER A 2 -5.68 -5.81 10.07
N MET A 3 -5.87 -5.22 8.89
CA MET A 3 -6.25 -3.80 8.79
C MET A 3 -7.67 -3.55 9.33
N ALA A 4 -8.04 -2.29 9.54
CA ALA A 4 -9.41 -1.94 9.91
C ALA A 4 -10.41 -2.55 8.92
N TYR A 5 -11.50 -3.12 9.41
CA TYR A 5 -12.55 -3.77 8.63
C TYR A 5 -12.12 -4.96 7.76
N HIS A 6 -10.94 -5.58 8.03
CA HIS A 6 -10.47 -6.77 7.34
C HIS A 6 -10.41 -7.97 8.28
N ASP A 7 -10.56 -9.18 7.73
CA ASP A 7 -10.43 -10.45 8.41
C ASP A 7 -11.26 -10.49 9.73
N ARG A 8 -10.59 -10.73 10.85
CA ARG A 8 -11.23 -10.78 12.19
C ARG A 8 -11.82 -9.44 12.68
N ARG A 9 -11.48 -8.34 11.98
CA ARG A 9 -12.00 -6.99 12.30
C ARG A 9 -13.14 -6.58 11.36
N MET A 10 -13.55 -7.45 10.47
CA MET A 10 -14.66 -7.21 9.55
C MET A 10 -15.98 -7.39 10.30
N PRO A 11 -16.90 -6.40 10.23
CA PRO A 11 -18.24 -6.54 10.77
C PRO A 11 -18.99 -7.72 10.15
N SER A 12 -19.83 -8.39 10.93
CA SER A 12 -20.53 -9.61 10.50
C SER A 12 -21.52 -9.39 9.36
N GLU A 13 -22.01 -8.16 9.20
CA GLU A 13 -22.90 -7.75 8.12
C GLU A 13 -22.20 -7.57 6.78
N LEU A 14 -20.86 -7.55 6.76
CA LEU A 14 -20.08 -7.37 5.54
C LEU A 14 -19.54 -8.71 5.02
N ARG A 15 -19.51 -8.84 3.70
CA ARG A 15 -18.83 -9.92 2.99
C ARG A 15 -17.46 -9.52 2.41
N ARG A 16 -17.20 -8.22 2.39
CA ARG A 16 -16.00 -7.58 1.84
C ARG A 16 -15.62 -6.40 2.75
N ALA A 17 -14.40 -5.93 2.62
CA ALA A 17 -13.91 -4.79 3.39
C ALA A 17 -14.47 -3.43 2.90
N ASP A 18 -15.77 -3.37 2.56
CA ASP A 18 -16.43 -2.21 1.96
C ASP A 18 -16.51 -1.00 2.91
N TYR A 19 -16.24 -1.21 4.22
CA TYR A 19 -16.10 -0.08 5.15
C TYR A 19 -14.69 0.50 5.15
N HIS A 20 -13.68 -0.23 4.68
CA HIS A 20 -12.33 0.32 4.54
C HIS A 20 -12.20 1.20 3.30
N VAL A 21 -12.70 0.73 2.15
CA VAL A 21 -12.71 1.48 0.90
C VAL A 21 -14.14 1.56 0.41
N SER A 22 -14.71 2.75 0.45
CA SER A 22 -16.10 3.00 0.10
C SER A 22 -16.28 4.40 -0.50
N SER A 23 -17.46 4.67 -1.05
CA SER A 23 -17.86 6.01 -1.49
C SER A 23 -18.04 7.01 -0.33
N ASN A 24 -18.02 6.55 0.92
CA ASN A 24 -17.89 7.43 2.07
C ASN A 24 -16.43 7.86 2.24
N ILE A 25 -16.10 9.06 1.71
CA ILE A 25 -14.75 9.63 1.68
C ILE A 25 -14.13 9.68 3.08
N GLY A 26 -14.86 10.18 4.05
CA GLY A 26 -14.39 10.32 5.44
C GLY A 26 -14.11 8.97 6.10
N ARG A 27 -15.00 7.98 5.92
CA ARG A 27 -14.81 6.63 6.46
C ARG A 27 -13.54 5.99 5.91
N THR A 28 -13.29 6.10 4.61
CA THR A 28 -12.08 5.57 3.99
C THR A 28 -10.82 6.21 4.57
N ILE A 29 -10.81 7.53 4.76
CA ILE A 29 -9.70 8.23 5.42
C ILE A 29 -9.49 7.71 6.85
N HIS A 30 -10.55 7.59 7.64
CA HIS A 30 -10.46 7.10 9.01
C HIS A 30 -9.98 5.65 9.09
N ALA A 31 -10.44 4.78 8.20
CA ALA A 31 -10.03 3.39 8.14
C ALA A 31 -8.54 3.24 7.78
N CYS A 32 -8.07 3.98 6.76
CA CYS A 32 -6.65 4.02 6.40
C CYS A 32 -5.80 4.58 7.54
N ARG A 33 -6.21 5.71 8.14
CA ARG A 33 -5.52 6.29 9.30
C ARG A 33 -5.40 5.30 10.44
N GLN A 34 -6.50 4.60 10.79
CA GLN A 34 -6.48 3.58 11.84
C GLN A 34 -5.50 2.46 11.51
N SER A 35 -5.48 1.99 10.26
CA SER A 35 -4.55 0.94 9.84
C SER A 35 -3.08 1.37 9.91
N VAL A 36 -2.77 2.65 9.63
CA VAL A 36 -1.42 3.21 9.81
C VAL A 36 -1.04 3.28 11.29
N ILE A 37 -1.96 3.71 12.16
CA ILE A 37 -1.73 3.76 13.61
C ILE A 37 -1.48 2.35 14.16
N ASP A 38 -2.31 1.38 13.75
CA ASP A 38 -2.17 -0.03 14.17
C ASP A 38 -0.83 -0.63 13.70
N ALA A 39 -0.39 -0.31 12.47
CA ALA A 39 0.93 -0.74 11.97
C ALA A 39 2.07 -0.20 12.85
N ARG A 40 2.00 1.06 13.23
CA ARG A 40 2.99 1.68 14.12
C ARG A 40 2.94 1.08 15.54
N ALA A 41 1.75 0.82 16.06
CA ALA A 41 1.59 0.13 17.35
C ALA A 41 2.21 -1.30 17.30
N CYS A 42 2.14 -1.99 16.15
CA CYS A 42 2.85 -3.27 15.99
C CYS A 42 4.38 -3.08 16.01
N LEU A 43 4.91 -1.98 15.47
CA LEU A 43 6.34 -1.66 15.56
C LEU A 43 6.74 -1.35 17.01
N ASP A 44 5.92 -0.62 17.77
CA ASP A 44 6.13 -0.35 19.19
C ASP A 44 6.19 -1.66 20.00
N TRP A 45 5.26 -2.57 19.71
CA TRP A 45 5.25 -3.88 20.34
C TRP A 45 6.49 -4.70 20.02
N LEU A 46 6.89 -4.77 18.76
CA LEU A 46 8.12 -5.48 18.34
C LEU A 46 9.35 -4.89 19.05
N GLU A 47 9.48 -3.58 19.12
CA GLU A 47 10.56 -2.91 19.82
C GLU A 47 10.56 -3.24 21.31
N SER A 48 9.39 -3.28 21.96
CA SER A 48 9.24 -3.69 23.36
C SER A 48 9.65 -5.14 23.62
N GLN A 49 9.55 -6.01 22.60
CA GLN A 49 10.04 -7.39 22.63
C GLN A 49 11.56 -7.51 22.35
N GLY A 50 12.25 -6.40 22.18
CA GLY A 50 13.70 -6.36 21.95
C GLY A 50 14.15 -6.40 20.51
N TYR A 51 13.22 -6.44 19.53
CA TYR A 51 13.57 -6.37 18.11
C TYR A 51 14.05 -4.95 17.74
N ARG A 52 15.22 -4.86 17.11
CA ARG A 52 15.85 -3.58 16.74
C ARG A 52 15.89 -3.32 15.23
N ARG A 53 15.74 -4.36 14.44
CA ARG A 53 15.75 -4.30 12.96
C ARG A 53 14.33 -4.53 12.49
N LEU A 54 13.62 -3.45 12.20
CA LEU A 54 12.20 -3.46 11.89
C LEU A 54 11.96 -3.24 10.39
N GLY A 55 11.11 -4.08 9.83
CA GLY A 55 10.65 -3.96 8.45
C GLY A 55 9.12 -3.93 8.37
N ILE A 56 8.63 -3.47 7.25
CA ILE A 56 7.19 -3.44 6.96
C ILE A 56 6.92 -4.00 5.57
N LEU A 57 5.83 -4.74 5.44
CA LEU A 57 5.36 -5.28 4.17
C LEU A 57 3.87 -4.98 4.01
N GLY A 58 3.49 -4.54 2.83
CA GLY A 58 2.09 -4.38 2.47
C GLY A 58 1.83 -4.73 1.02
N THR A 59 0.67 -5.33 0.76
CA THR A 59 0.21 -5.70 -0.59
C THR A 59 -1.08 -4.96 -0.93
N SER A 60 -1.19 -4.45 -2.15
CA SER A 60 -2.38 -3.76 -2.66
C SER A 60 -2.72 -2.56 -1.76
N LEU A 61 -3.95 -2.44 -1.25
CA LEU A 61 -4.30 -1.40 -0.26
C LEU A 61 -3.30 -1.38 0.92
N GLY A 62 -2.87 -2.55 1.38
CA GLY A 62 -1.87 -2.67 2.45
C GLY A 62 -0.52 -2.06 2.08
N SER A 63 -0.16 -1.97 0.80
CA SER A 63 1.08 -1.32 0.37
C SER A 63 1.05 0.20 0.59
N CYS A 64 -0.09 0.83 0.35
CA CYS A 64 -0.28 2.26 0.62
C CYS A 64 -0.21 2.54 2.13
N VAL A 65 -0.88 1.71 2.94
CA VAL A 65 -0.83 1.80 4.41
C VAL A 65 0.59 1.59 4.94
N ALA A 66 1.28 0.55 4.47
CA ALA A 66 2.65 0.25 4.87
C ALA A 66 3.62 1.37 4.46
N PHE A 67 3.44 1.95 3.26
CA PHE A 67 4.22 3.09 2.81
C PHE A 67 4.07 4.30 3.74
N ILE A 68 2.82 4.67 4.05
CA ILE A 68 2.54 5.80 4.92
C ILE A 68 3.08 5.54 6.33
N ALA A 69 2.91 4.33 6.86
CA ALA A 69 3.49 3.95 8.15
C ALA A 69 5.01 4.08 8.15
N ALA A 70 5.70 3.57 7.11
CA ALA A 70 7.14 3.70 6.95
C ALA A 70 7.59 5.17 6.85
N ALA A 71 6.81 6.01 6.14
CA ALA A 71 7.11 7.43 6.00
C ALA A 71 7.00 8.21 7.33
N HIS A 72 6.27 7.67 8.31
CA HIS A 72 6.07 8.29 9.63
C HIS A 72 6.80 7.58 10.77
N ASP A 73 7.55 6.53 10.48
CA ASP A 73 8.28 5.77 11.50
C ASP A 73 9.72 5.48 11.06
N GLU A 74 10.66 6.17 11.67
CA GLU A 74 12.07 6.11 11.31
C GLU A 74 12.75 4.80 11.71
N ARG A 75 12.12 3.99 12.54
CA ARG A 75 12.64 2.67 12.94
C ARG A 75 12.57 1.64 11.81
N VAL A 76 11.72 1.89 10.80
CA VAL A 76 11.59 1.00 9.64
C VAL A 76 12.83 1.11 8.75
N ARG A 77 13.58 -0.01 8.62
CA ARG A 77 14.80 -0.13 7.82
C ARG A 77 14.59 -0.81 6.47
N ALA A 78 13.56 -1.64 6.36
CA ALA A 78 13.19 -2.32 5.12
C ALA A 78 11.69 -2.22 4.86
N GLY A 79 11.31 -1.79 3.66
CA GLY A 79 9.92 -1.68 3.22
C GLY A 79 9.68 -2.51 1.97
N VAL A 80 8.66 -3.36 1.97
CA VAL A 80 8.18 -4.06 0.77
C VAL A 80 6.80 -3.51 0.43
N PHE A 81 6.71 -2.87 -0.73
CA PHE A 81 5.50 -2.23 -1.22
C PHE A 81 5.04 -2.94 -2.49
N ASN A 82 4.14 -3.91 -2.31
CA ASN A 82 3.64 -4.75 -3.38
C ASN A 82 2.34 -4.16 -3.94
N HIS A 83 2.31 -3.85 -5.23
CA HIS A 83 1.24 -3.12 -5.93
C HIS A 83 0.98 -1.72 -5.33
N VAL A 84 2.03 -0.92 -5.13
CA VAL A 84 1.88 0.45 -4.62
C VAL A 84 1.57 1.43 -5.75
N SER A 85 0.82 2.48 -5.43
CA SER A 85 0.50 3.61 -6.33
C SER A 85 0.92 4.94 -5.72
N THR A 86 1.00 5.97 -6.56
CA THR A 86 1.21 7.36 -6.10
C THR A 86 -0.01 7.90 -5.38
N TYR A 87 -1.18 7.87 -6.03
CA TYR A 87 -2.44 8.38 -5.48
C TYR A 87 -3.46 7.25 -5.35
N PHE A 88 -3.95 7.03 -4.14
CA PHE A 88 -4.95 6.00 -3.89
C PHE A 88 -6.30 6.31 -4.53
N GLY A 89 -6.64 7.59 -4.65
CA GLY A 89 -7.83 8.04 -5.36
C GLY A 89 -7.87 7.58 -6.82
N ASP A 90 -6.73 7.63 -7.52
CA ASP A 90 -6.65 7.17 -8.92
C ASP A 90 -6.87 5.67 -9.04
N VAL A 91 -6.31 4.89 -8.12
CA VAL A 91 -6.53 3.43 -8.07
C VAL A 91 -8.02 3.10 -7.95
N VAL A 92 -8.71 3.78 -7.04
CA VAL A 92 -10.15 3.54 -6.82
C VAL A 92 -10.97 4.03 -7.99
N TRP A 93 -10.56 5.10 -8.63
CA TRP A 93 -11.27 5.67 -9.78
C TRP A 93 -11.17 4.81 -11.04
N THR A 94 -10.00 4.27 -11.32
CA THR A 94 -9.72 3.55 -12.59
C THR A 94 -9.73 2.04 -12.44
N GLY A 95 -9.54 1.53 -11.22
CA GLY A 95 -9.39 0.11 -10.96
C GLY A 95 -10.66 -0.69 -11.21
N LEU A 96 -10.51 -1.83 -11.89
CA LEU A 96 -11.64 -2.70 -12.20
C LEU A 96 -12.32 -3.23 -10.93
N SER A 97 -11.55 -3.61 -9.91
CA SER A 97 -12.08 -4.18 -8.65
C SER A 97 -12.76 -3.14 -7.75
N THR A 98 -12.50 -1.86 -7.98
CA THR A 98 -13.05 -0.75 -7.20
C THR A 98 -14.16 0.01 -7.92
N ARG A 99 -14.59 -0.49 -9.09
CA ARG A 99 -15.64 0.13 -9.91
C ARG A 99 -16.91 0.44 -9.13
N HIS A 100 -17.35 -0.48 -8.26
CA HIS A 100 -18.54 -0.31 -7.42
C HIS A 100 -18.39 0.87 -6.44
N VAL A 101 -17.17 1.17 -5.96
CA VAL A 101 -16.88 2.33 -5.10
C VAL A 101 -17.01 3.62 -5.92
N ARG A 102 -16.44 3.63 -7.13
CA ARG A 102 -16.55 4.76 -8.05
C ARG A 102 -18.02 5.05 -8.39
N GLU A 103 -18.79 4.02 -8.73
CA GLU A 103 -20.23 4.14 -9.02
C GLU A 103 -21.01 4.73 -7.84
N GLY A 104 -20.61 4.40 -6.61
CA GLY A 104 -21.21 4.93 -5.39
C GLY A 104 -20.98 6.43 -5.13
N PHE A 105 -20.06 7.08 -5.85
CA PHE A 105 -19.89 8.55 -5.80
C PHE A 105 -20.92 9.29 -6.67
N GLY A 106 -21.50 8.62 -7.67
CA GLY A 106 -22.38 9.25 -8.65
C GLY A 106 -21.66 10.39 -9.40
N GLU A 107 -22.36 11.48 -9.61
CA GLU A 107 -21.83 12.70 -10.25
C GLU A 107 -21.28 13.72 -9.25
N ALA A 108 -21.37 13.45 -7.95
CA ALA A 108 -21.02 14.39 -6.90
C ALA A 108 -19.49 14.53 -6.70
N VAL A 109 -18.67 13.59 -7.20
CA VAL A 109 -17.23 13.56 -7.00
C VAL A 109 -16.56 13.21 -8.33
N THR A 110 -15.55 13.99 -8.71
CA THR A 110 -14.69 13.72 -9.85
C THR A 110 -13.41 12.97 -9.42
N GLN A 111 -12.64 12.47 -10.38
CA GLN A 111 -11.33 11.86 -10.09
C GLN A 111 -10.39 12.85 -9.40
N ASP A 112 -10.38 14.11 -9.85
CA ASP A 112 -9.52 15.15 -9.28
C ASP A 112 -9.94 15.50 -7.85
N ASP A 113 -11.25 15.55 -7.58
CA ASP A 113 -11.75 15.72 -6.22
C ASP A 113 -11.31 14.57 -5.32
N LEU A 114 -11.45 13.34 -5.79
CA LEU A 114 -11.06 12.16 -5.01
C LEU A 114 -9.55 12.15 -4.76
N ARG A 115 -8.73 12.48 -5.76
CA ARG A 115 -7.29 12.64 -5.60
C ARG A 115 -6.96 13.67 -4.53
N ARG A 116 -7.64 14.81 -4.53
CA ARG A 116 -7.47 15.89 -3.56
C ARG A 116 -7.91 15.47 -2.15
N TYR A 117 -9.10 14.90 -2.02
CA TYR A 117 -9.63 14.49 -0.71
C TYR A 117 -8.83 13.36 -0.08
N TRP A 118 -8.37 12.41 -0.89
CA TRP A 118 -7.58 11.27 -0.42
C TRP A 118 -6.06 11.46 -0.54
N ALA A 119 -5.59 12.69 -0.74
CA ALA A 119 -4.16 12.99 -0.69
C ALA A 119 -3.54 12.54 0.64
N VAL A 120 -4.25 12.72 1.75
CA VAL A 120 -3.79 12.33 3.11
C VAL A 120 -3.61 10.82 3.31
N ILE A 121 -4.16 9.98 2.44
CA ILE A 121 -4.01 8.52 2.45
C ILE A 121 -3.27 8.02 1.21
N SER A 122 -2.61 8.91 0.49
CA SER A 122 -1.88 8.62 -0.75
C SER A 122 -0.36 8.67 -0.53
N PRO A 123 0.40 7.66 -0.96
CA PRO A 123 1.86 7.62 -0.82
C PRO A 123 2.57 8.86 -1.36
N ALA A 124 2.08 9.45 -2.46
CA ALA A 124 2.69 10.63 -3.09
C ALA A 124 2.86 11.80 -2.11
N THR A 125 1.94 11.99 -1.18
CA THR A 125 1.99 13.07 -0.18
C THR A 125 3.20 12.96 0.75
N TYR A 126 3.73 11.74 0.92
CA TYR A 126 4.76 11.46 1.92
C TYR A 126 6.10 11.00 1.32
N MET A 127 6.25 11.04 0.00
CA MET A 127 7.48 10.59 -0.69
C MET A 127 8.72 11.31 -0.18
N ASP A 128 8.63 12.62 0.03
CA ASP A 128 9.78 13.44 0.45
C ASP A 128 10.26 13.08 1.86
N ARG A 129 9.41 12.47 2.69
CA ARG A 129 9.81 11.98 4.02
C ARG A 129 10.77 10.80 3.98
N LEU A 130 10.93 10.15 2.83
CA LEU A 130 11.87 9.05 2.65
C LEU A 130 13.26 9.50 2.18
N ILE A 131 13.42 10.78 1.81
CA ILE A 131 14.70 11.33 1.34
C ILE A 131 15.74 11.28 2.47
N GLY A 132 16.90 10.71 2.16
CA GLY A 132 18.02 10.63 3.11
C GLY A 132 17.84 9.63 4.24
N ARG A 133 16.74 8.87 4.26
CA ARG A 133 16.49 7.86 5.29
C ARG A 133 17.25 6.55 5.02
N ASP A 134 17.65 5.88 6.09
CA ASP A 134 18.17 4.52 6.04
C ASP A 134 17.02 3.51 5.90
N LEU A 135 16.25 3.67 4.84
CA LEU A 135 15.17 2.78 4.43
C LEU A 135 15.52 2.17 3.08
N ARG A 136 15.56 0.84 3.02
CA ARG A 136 15.67 0.08 1.79
C ARG A 136 14.28 -0.36 1.34
N SER A 137 13.92 -0.13 0.09
CA SER A 137 12.59 -0.42 -0.42
C SER A 137 12.62 -1.44 -1.54
N LEU A 138 11.67 -2.38 -1.52
CA LEU A 138 11.36 -3.25 -2.65
C LEU A 138 9.98 -2.85 -3.19
N LEU A 139 9.94 -2.42 -4.45
CA LEU A 139 8.73 -2.08 -5.17
C LEU A 139 8.37 -3.24 -6.09
N ILE A 140 7.23 -3.87 -5.85
CA ILE A 140 6.73 -4.99 -6.67
C ILE A 140 5.45 -4.56 -7.37
N TRP A 141 5.31 -4.90 -8.63
CA TRP A 141 4.09 -4.62 -9.38
C TRP A 141 3.85 -5.66 -10.48
N ALA A 142 2.59 -5.83 -10.88
CA ALA A 142 2.18 -6.77 -11.90
C ALA A 142 1.97 -6.06 -13.25
N ARG A 143 2.51 -6.65 -14.32
CA ARG A 143 2.50 -6.06 -15.68
C ARG A 143 1.10 -5.88 -16.25
N TYR A 144 0.18 -6.75 -15.86
CA TYR A 144 -1.20 -6.79 -16.38
C TYR A 144 -2.22 -6.47 -15.29
N ASP A 145 -1.82 -5.63 -14.31
CA ASP A 145 -2.69 -5.20 -13.22
C ASP A 145 -3.81 -4.30 -13.74
N THR A 146 -5.05 -4.67 -13.46
CA THR A 146 -6.24 -3.92 -13.82
C THR A 146 -6.88 -3.20 -12.62
N THR A 147 -6.25 -3.29 -11.45
CA THR A 147 -6.66 -2.61 -10.22
C THR A 147 -5.69 -1.48 -9.88
N PHE A 148 -4.43 -1.85 -9.65
CA PHE A 148 -3.33 -0.88 -9.55
C PHE A 148 -2.66 -0.80 -10.91
N LEU A 149 -3.18 0.03 -11.79
CA LEU A 149 -2.70 0.10 -13.16
C LEU A 149 -1.17 0.26 -13.21
N PRO A 150 -0.49 -0.42 -14.15
CA PRO A 150 0.98 -0.41 -14.23
C PRO A 150 1.61 0.98 -14.30
N GLU A 151 0.88 1.94 -14.83
CA GLU A 151 1.31 3.35 -14.89
C GLU A 151 1.49 3.97 -13.51
N PHE A 152 0.60 3.65 -12.54
CA PHE A 152 0.71 4.19 -11.18
C PHE A 152 1.92 3.60 -10.44
N SER A 153 2.21 2.31 -10.64
CA SER A 153 3.40 1.69 -10.07
C SER A 153 4.68 2.24 -10.71
N ARG A 154 4.69 2.49 -12.03
CA ARG A 154 5.80 3.16 -12.71
C ARG A 154 6.03 4.57 -12.17
N GLN A 155 4.97 5.35 -11.94
CA GLN A 155 5.07 6.67 -11.32
C GLN A 155 5.74 6.62 -9.94
N VAL A 156 5.47 5.58 -9.13
CA VAL A 156 6.17 5.38 -7.85
C VAL A 156 7.67 5.15 -8.07
N VAL A 157 8.03 4.26 -9.01
CA VAL A 157 9.45 4.00 -9.34
C VAL A 157 10.16 5.26 -9.82
N GLU A 158 9.53 6.03 -10.69
CA GLU A 158 10.05 7.32 -11.18
C GLU A 158 10.21 8.34 -10.05
N ALA A 159 9.22 8.43 -9.14
CA ALA A 159 9.28 9.32 -7.99
C ALA A 159 10.41 8.96 -7.02
N PHE A 160 10.69 7.65 -6.83
CA PHE A 160 11.83 7.18 -6.04
C PHE A 160 13.16 7.51 -6.70
N ARG A 161 13.26 7.30 -8.02
CA ARG A 161 14.46 7.65 -8.81
C ARG A 161 14.76 9.15 -8.76
N ALA A 162 13.75 9.98 -9.02
CA ALA A 162 13.89 11.43 -9.00
C ALA A 162 14.36 12.00 -7.65
N ARG A 163 14.11 11.26 -6.56
CA ARG A 163 14.48 11.64 -5.19
C ARG A 163 15.72 10.92 -4.65
N ASN A 164 16.34 10.08 -5.47
CA ASN A 164 17.46 9.23 -5.05
C ASN A 164 17.13 8.35 -3.82
N ILE A 165 15.86 7.91 -3.69
CA ILE A 165 15.44 7.00 -2.61
C ILE A 165 15.91 5.58 -2.97
N PRO A 166 16.69 4.89 -2.09
CA PRO A 166 17.20 3.56 -2.37
C PRO A 166 16.09 2.53 -2.55
N HIS A 167 16.03 1.87 -3.71
CA HIS A 167 15.02 0.86 -3.99
C HIS A 167 15.47 -0.22 -4.98
N GLU A 168 14.82 -1.37 -4.88
CA GLU A 168 14.84 -2.45 -5.85
C GLU A 168 13.45 -2.56 -6.49
N VAL A 169 13.37 -3.06 -7.72
CA VAL A 169 12.10 -3.20 -8.45
C VAL A 169 11.95 -4.62 -8.95
N LEU A 170 10.78 -5.20 -8.73
CA LEU A 170 10.37 -6.48 -9.30
C LEU A 170 9.09 -6.30 -10.10
N THR A 171 9.11 -6.67 -11.38
CA THR A 171 7.92 -6.69 -12.24
C THR A 171 7.49 -8.14 -12.46
N LEU A 172 6.28 -8.48 -12.06
CA LEU A 172 5.71 -9.81 -12.25
C LEU A 172 4.89 -9.85 -13.57
N PRO A 173 5.06 -10.87 -14.41
CA PRO A 173 4.28 -11.01 -15.65
C PRO A 173 2.89 -11.62 -15.39
N CYS A 174 2.13 -11.02 -14.49
CA CYS A 174 0.80 -11.47 -14.07
C CYS A 174 -0.14 -10.27 -13.88
N ALA A 175 -1.40 -10.52 -13.48
CA ALA A 175 -2.38 -9.52 -13.10
C ALA A 175 -2.47 -9.42 -11.56
N HIS A 176 -3.24 -8.45 -11.05
CA HIS A 176 -3.36 -8.17 -9.61
C HIS A 176 -3.64 -9.40 -8.76
N TYR A 177 -4.72 -10.09 -9.05
CA TYR A 177 -5.16 -11.26 -8.27
C TYR A 177 -4.42 -12.55 -8.62
N THR A 178 -3.82 -12.64 -9.81
CA THR A 178 -3.02 -13.80 -10.19
C THR A 178 -1.64 -13.84 -9.55
N THR A 179 -1.21 -12.73 -8.93
CA THR A 179 -0.03 -12.71 -8.05
C THR A 179 -0.16 -13.73 -6.91
N GLY A 180 -1.37 -13.98 -6.41
CA GLY A 180 -1.65 -15.02 -5.41
C GLY A 180 -1.70 -16.46 -5.94
N GLN A 181 -1.53 -16.69 -7.25
CA GLN A 181 -1.60 -18.01 -7.89
C GLN A 181 -0.21 -18.55 -8.23
N TRP A 182 -0.10 -19.88 -8.30
CA TRP A 182 1.13 -20.53 -8.77
C TRP A 182 1.42 -20.14 -10.24
N PRO A 183 2.67 -19.86 -10.63
CA PRO A 183 3.90 -19.83 -9.81
C PRO A 183 4.17 -18.48 -9.15
N PHE A 184 3.36 -17.45 -9.40
CA PHE A 184 3.65 -16.07 -9.01
C PHE A 184 3.65 -15.87 -7.51
N ASN A 185 2.79 -16.55 -6.76
CA ASN A 185 2.78 -16.51 -5.29
C ASN A 185 4.11 -16.97 -4.68
N ILE A 186 4.77 -17.97 -5.28
CA ILE A 186 6.08 -18.44 -4.84
C ILE A 186 7.16 -17.44 -5.20
N ILE A 187 7.16 -16.94 -6.45
CA ILE A 187 8.16 -15.96 -6.92
C ILE A 187 8.08 -14.68 -6.07
N ASP A 188 6.87 -14.16 -5.88
CA ASP A 188 6.60 -12.95 -5.09
C ASP A 188 7.00 -13.16 -3.62
N GLY A 189 6.52 -14.25 -3.00
CA GLY A 189 6.82 -14.59 -1.61
C GLY A 189 8.32 -14.74 -1.36
N LEU A 190 9.04 -15.47 -2.22
CA LEU A 190 10.49 -15.63 -2.11
C LEU A 190 11.24 -14.30 -2.29
N ALA A 191 10.80 -13.45 -3.23
CA ALA A 191 11.42 -12.15 -3.44
C ALA A 191 11.27 -11.26 -2.19
N MET A 192 10.07 -11.19 -1.62
CA MET A 192 9.78 -10.43 -0.39
C MET A 192 10.59 -10.96 0.80
N CYS A 193 10.57 -12.27 1.05
CA CYS A 193 11.31 -12.89 2.15
C CYS A 193 12.82 -12.68 1.99
N ARG A 194 13.37 -12.92 0.78
CA ARG A 194 14.80 -12.73 0.50
C ARG A 194 15.24 -11.28 0.68
N PHE A 195 14.40 -10.34 0.25
CA PHE A 195 14.70 -8.92 0.43
C PHE A 195 14.75 -8.55 1.91
N LEU A 196 13.70 -8.87 2.67
CA LEU A 196 13.64 -8.58 4.10
C LEU A 196 14.79 -9.24 4.85
N TYR A 197 15.07 -10.52 4.59
CA TYR A 197 16.20 -11.24 5.23
C TYR A 197 17.56 -10.56 4.99
N LYS A 198 17.77 -10.00 3.78
CA LYS A 198 19.04 -9.33 3.45
C LYS A 198 19.15 -7.91 4.02
N LYS A 199 18.02 -7.23 4.24
CA LYS A 199 18.00 -5.82 4.63
C LYS A 199 17.72 -5.62 6.13
N LEU A 200 17.22 -6.64 6.80
CA LEU A 200 17.03 -6.71 8.26
C LEU A 200 18.10 -7.62 8.90
#